data_92f1cf713948d5752c04d76422307ced
#
_entry.id   92f1cf713948d5752c04d76422307ced
#
_cell.length_a   1.000
_cell.length_b   1.000
_cell.length_c   1.000
_cell.angle_alpha   90.00
_cell.angle_beta   90.00
_cell.angle_gamma   90.00
#
_symmetry.space_group_name_H-M   'P 1'
#
loop_
_entity.id
_entity.type
_entity.pdbx_description
1 polymer ?
#
loop_
_entity_poly.entity_id
_entity_poly.type
_entity_poly.pdbx_seq_one_letter_code
_entity_poly.pdbx_strand_id
1 'polypeptide(L)'
;INNKSRDFFFLKRYDADIIIRVVIALIQEKLPRYVDAKPYEIQVLTPMRKGLLGVERLNQILQRYLNPPDEKKKEKEIGQRLFREGDKVMQVKNNYQLEWEILGRYKIPVDKGVGVFNGDTGIMTEINEFAETATVEFEDGRQAEYSFKQLEELELAYAVTIHKSQGSEYPAVILPILSGPRMLMNRNLLYTAVTRARKCVTVVGSETTFAEMIRNEKQQQRYSSLDRRIRELDESEQKESAIGEKGLS
;
A
#
# COMPACT_ATOMS: atom_id res chain seq x y z
N ILE A 1 2.34 -27.33 2.54
CA ILE A 1 3.36 -26.32 2.19
C ILE A 1 4.53 -26.58 3.11
N ASN A 2 5.68 -26.92 2.53
CA ASN A 2 6.88 -27.27 3.27
C ASN A 2 7.61 -25.95 3.60
N ASN A 3 7.62 -25.52 4.87
CA ASN A 3 8.32 -24.32 5.35
C ASN A 3 9.86 -24.50 5.34
N LYS A 4 10.43 -24.99 4.24
CA LYS A 4 11.88 -25.13 4.06
C LYS A 4 12.52 -23.88 3.46
N SER A 5 11.73 -22.93 2.97
CA SER A 5 12.21 -21.64 2.47
C SER A 5 12.62 -20.73 3.64
N ARG A 6 13.66 -19.92 3.42
CA ARG A 6 14.07 -18.88 4.39
C ARG A 6 13.41 -17.54 4.14
N ASP A 7 12.70 -17.39 3.03
CA ASP A 7 12.11 -16.13 2.55
C ASP A 7 10.59 -16.17 2.45
N PHE A 8 9.96 -17.35 2.60
CA PHE A 8 8.53 -17.54 2.53
C PHE A 8 8.00 -18.41 3.67
N PHE A 9 7.07 -17.86 4.46
CA PHE A 9 6.44 -18.56 5.58
C PHE A 9 4.92 -18.58 5.40
N PHE A 10 4.30 -19.70 5.77
CA PHE A 10 2.85 -19.84 5.80
C PHE A 10 2.40 -20.27 7.19
N LEU A 11 1.60 -19.41 7.84
CA LEU A 11 1.03 -19.66 9.17
C LEU A 11 -0.48 -19.90 9.04
N LYS A 12 -0.90 -21.17 9.17
CA LYS A 12 -2.31 -21.56 9.06
C LYS A 12 -3.12 -21.01 10.22
N ARG A 13 -4.08 -20.14 9.95
CA ARG A 13 -5.06 -19.58 10.90
C ARG A 13 -6.39 -19.39 10.17
N TYR A 14 -7.49 -19.56 10.89
CA TYR A 14 -8.83 -19.52 10.31
C TYR A 14 -9.76 -18.53 11.00
N ASP A 15 -9.29 -17.88 12.04
CA ASP A 15 -10.01 -16.84 12.77
C ASP A 15 -9.36 -15.47 12.56
N ALA A 16 -10.17 -14.45 12.28
CA ALA A 16 -9.69 -13.12 11.93
C ALA A 16 -8.94 -12.45 13.10
N ASP A 17 -9.42 -12.62 14.34
CA ASP A 17 -8.81 -11.97 15.49
C ASP A 17 -7.49 -12.68 15.87
N ILE A 18 -7.42 -13.98 15.67
CA ILE A 18 -6.18 -14.76 15.84
C ILE A 18 -5.16 -14.32 14.76
N ILE A 19 -5.60 -14.16 13.50
CA ILE A 19 -4.74 -13.66 12.41
C ILE A 19 -4.16 -12.30 12.78
N ILE A 20 -4.99 -11.37 13.25
CA ILE A 20 -4.56 -10.02 13.62
C ILE A 20 -3.54 -10.06 14.77
N ARG A 21 -3.76 -10.89 15.82
CA ARG A 21 -2.79 -11.05 16.91
C ARG A 21 -1.45 -11.59 16.42
N VAL A 22 -1.47 -12.55 15.51
CA VAL A 22 -0.25 -13.08 14.88
C VAL A 22 0.45 -12.00 14.04
N VAL A 23 -0.28 -11.21 13.28
CA VAL A 23 0.28 -10.07 12.51
C VAL A 23 0.97 -9.08 13.45
N ILE A 24 0.34 -8.70 14.55
CA ILE A 24 0.93 -7.79 15.55
C ILE A 24 2.24 -8.38 16.11
N ALA A 25 2.25 -9.64 16.56
CA ALA A 25 3.43 -10.30 17.08
C ALA A 25 4.57 -10.41 16.02
N LEU A 26 4.21 -10.64 14.75
CA LEU A 26 5.18 -10.65 13.66
C LEU A 26 5.84 -9.28 13.47
N ILE A 27 5.06 -8.19 13.52
CA ILE A 27 5.58 -6.82 13.35
C ILE A 27 6.43 -6.39 14.55
N GLN A 28 5.98 -6.67 15.76
CA GLN A 28 6.66 -6.18 16.97
C GLN A 28 7.92 -6.96 17.31
N GLU A 29 7.91 -8.30 17.13
CA GLU A 29 8.94 -9.16 17.72
C GLU A 29 9.74 -9.96 16.70
N LYS A 30 9.07 -10.60 15.73
CA LYS A 30 9.69 -11.67 14.95
C LYS A 30 10.39 -11.15 13.69
N LEU A 31 9.65 -10.46 12.82
CA LEU A 31 10.18 -10.03 11.53
C LEU A 31 11.25 -8.95 11.63
N PRO A 32 11.17 -7.94 12.51
CA PRO A 32 12.22 -6.93 12.62
C PRO A 32 13.60 -7.54 12.85
N ARG A 33 13.69 -8.51 13.76
CA ARG A 33 14.93 -9.24 14.05
C ARG A 33 15.35 -10.17 12.90
N TYR A 34 14.37 -10.76 12.22
CA TYR A 34 14.62 -11.72 11.15
C TYR A 34 15.18 -11.07 9.88
N VAL A 35 14.66 -9.91 9.52
CA VAL A 35 15.06 -9.21 8.29
C VAL A 35 15.98 -8.01 8.54
N ASP A 36 16.38 -7.78 9.81
CA ASP A 36 17.16 -6.62 10.23
C ASP A 36 16.51 -5.32 9.70
N ALA A 37 15.34 -5.02 10.25
CA ALA A 37 14.53 -3.86 9.89
C ALA A 37 13.76 -3.35 11.12
N LYS A 38 13.26 -2.13 11.03
CA LYS A 38 12.41 -1.56 12.08
C LYS A 38 10.95 -2.03 11.94
N PRO A 39 10.16 -2.06 13.02
CA PRO A 39 8.75 -2.48 12.93
C PRO A 39 7.92 -1.73 11.89
N TYR A 40 8.15 -0.43 11.71
CA TYR A 40 7.40 0.37 10.73
C TYR A 40 7.79 0.09 9.26
N GLU A 41 8.94 -0.57 9.01
CA GLU A 41 9.36 -0.99 7.68
C GLU A 41 8.70 -2.32 7.25
N ILE A 42 8.08 -3.04 8.20
CA ILE A 42 7.31 -4.25 7.90
C ILE A 42 5.92 -3.83 7.40
N GLN A 43 5.54 -4.30 6.21
CA GLN A 43 4.28 -3.88 5.60
C GLN A 43 3.23 -4.99 5.61
N VAL A 44 2.03 -4.66 6.08
CA VAL A 44 0.85 -5.52 5.94
C VAL A 44 0.16 -5.17 4.63
N LEU A 45 -0.04 -6.17 3.76
CA LEU A 45 -0.73 -6.05 2.49
C LEU A 45 -2.01 -6.88 2.51
N THR A 46 -3.14 -6.29 2.18
CA THR A 46 -4.43 -6.99 2.13
C THR A 46 -5.13 -6.75 0.79
N PRO A 47 -5.90 -7.74 0.28
CA PRO A 47 -6.65 -7.56 -0.95
C PRO A 47 -7.82 -6.59 -0.83
N MET A 48 -8.30 -6.31 0.39
CA MET A 48 -9.57 -5.61 0.63
C MET A 48 -9.41 -4.32 1.41
N ARG A 49 -10.23 -3.32 1.09
CA ARG A 49 -10.33 -2.09 1.88
C ARG A 49 -11.20 -2.28 3.13
N LYS A 50 -12.34 -2.97 2.97
CA LYS A 50 -13.34 -3.23 4.04
C LYS A 50 -13.40 -4.71 4.38
N GLY A 51 -13.98 -5.05 5.53
CA GLY A 51 -14.15 -6.42 6.01
C GLY A 51 -13.23 -6.78 7.17
N LEU A 52 -13.27 -8.05 7.58
CA LEU A 52 -12.59 -8.55 8.79
C LEU A 52 -11.07 -8.33 8.76
N LEU A 53 -10.44 -8.49 7.59
CA LEU A 53 -9.02 -8.25 7.35
C LEU A 53 -8.81 -7.11 6.34
N GLY A 54 -9.75 -6.17 6.26
CA GLY A 54 -9.65 -4.99 5.41
C GLY A 54 -8.74 -3.91 6.01
N VAL A 55 -8.21 -3.05 5.14
CA VAL A 55 -7.29 -1.95 5.51
C VAL A 55 -7.84 -1.09 6.64
N GLU A 56 -9.14 -0.71 6.57
CA GLU A 56 -9.75 0.20 7.56
C GLU A 56 -9.69 -0.40 8.97
N ARG A 57 -10.12 -1.65 9.13
CA ARG A 57 -10.09 -2.34 10.44
C ARG A 57 -8.67 -2.64 10.90
N LEU A 58 -7.82 -3.12 9.98
CA LEU A 58 -6.42 -3.44 10.31
C LEU A 58 -5.69 -2.20 10.80
N ASN A 59 -5.82 -1.06 10.13
CA ASN A 59 -5.15 0.18 10.54
C ASN A 59 -5.59 0.65 11.92
N GLN A 60 -6.89 0.61 12.24
CA GLN A 60 -7.38 0.97 13.57
C GLN A 60 -6.82 0.08 14.68
N ILE A 61 -6.74 -1.23 14.43
CA ILE A 61 -6.21 -2.16 15.40
C ILE A 61 -4.69 -2.03 15.49
N LEU A 62 -3.98 -2.02 14.36
CA LEU A 62 -2.52 -1.91 14.34
C LEU A 62 -2.03 -0.61 14.97
N GLN A 63 -2.71 0.53 14.74
CA GLN A 63 -2.41 1.79 15.43
C GLN A 63 -2.43 1.63 16.95
N ARG A 64 -3.48 1.01 17.50
CA ARG A 64 -3.61 0.82 18.97
C ARG A 64 -2.49 0.01 19.59
N TYR A 65 -1.92 -0.95 18.83
CA TYR A 65 -0.87 -1.83 19.34
C TYR A 65 0.53 -1.37 18.98
N LEU A 66 0.73 -0.75 17.81
CA LEU A 66 2.05 -0.32 17.34
C LEU A 66 2.38 1.13 17.74
N ASN A 67 1.36 1.95 17.87
CA ASN A 67 1.45 3.33 18.31
C ASN A 67 0.34 3.63 19.32
N PRO A 68 0.39 3.05 20.56
CA PRO A 68 -0.65 3.26 21.56
C PRO A 68 -0.74 4.74 21.97
N PRO A 69 -1.91 5.17 22.49
CA PRO A 69 -2.06 6.51 23.04
C PRO A 69 -1.07 6.72 24.21
N ASP A 70 -0.54 7.94 24.30
CA ASP A 70 0.37 8.37 25.33
C ASP A 70 0.09 9.85 25.62
N GLU A 71 0.14 10.27 26.89
CA GLU A 71 -0.11 11.67 27.29
C GLU A 71 0.85 12.69 26.60
N LYS A 72 2.01 12.21 26.14
CA LYS A 72 3.00 13.02 25.43
C LYS A 72 2.76 13.14 23.94
N LYS A 73 1.87 12.32 23.38
CA LYS A 73 1.56 12.30 21.96
C LYS A 73 0.27 13.06 21.70
N LYS A 74 0.33 14.00 20.79
CA LYS A 74 -0.87 14.68 20.34
C LYS A 74 -1.64 13.86 19.33
N GLU A 75 -2.93 14.08 19.28
CA GLU A 75 -3.87 13.39 18.40
C GLU A 75 -4.74 14.41 17.65
N LYS A 76 -5.14 14.08 16.44
CA LYS A 76 -6.07 14.87 15.64
C LYS A 76 -7.09 13.98 14.94
N GLU A 77 -8.35 14.26 15.19
CA GLU A 77 -9.45 13.63 14.45
C GLU A 77 -9.75 14.41 13.19
N ILE A 78 -9.80 13.72 12.06
CA ILE A 78 -10.22 14.24 10.76
C ILE A 78 -11.27 13.30 10.16
N GLY A 79 -12.51 13.73 10.20
CA GLY A 79 -13.64 12.87 9.83
C GLY A 79 -13.76 11.64 10.74
N GLN A 80 -13.57 10.45 10.18
CA GLN A 80 -13.59 9.19 10.93
C GLN A 80 -12.19 8.64 11.24
N ARG A 81 -11.15 9.42 10.99
CA ARG A 81 -9.76 9.01 11.17
C ARG A 81 -9.15 9.74 12.36
N LEU A 82 -8.51 8.98 13.22
CA LEU A 82 -7.69 9.52 14.29
C LEU A 82 -6.23 9.39 13.87
N PHE A 83 -5.54 10.52 13.78
CA PHE A 83 -4.09 10.58 13.60
C PHE A 83 -3.41 10.88 14.94
N ARG A 84 -2.24 10.30 15.12
CA ARG A 84 -1.42 10.45 16.33
C ARG A 84 0.04 10.63 15.94
N GLU A 85 0.78 11.41 16.69
CA GLU A 85 2.22 11.49 16.55
C GLU A 85 2.86 10.10 16.65
N GLY A 86 3.73 9.78 15.68
CA GLY A 86 4.31 8.45 15.48
C GLY A 86 3.52 7.52 14.56
N ASP A 87 2.38 7.94 14.01
CA ASP A 87 1.62 7.13 13.07
C ASP A 87 2.32 6.99 11.73
N LYS A 88 2.28 5.76 11.20
CA LYS A 88 2.63 5.51 9.80
C LYS A 88 1.48 5.94 8.90
N VAL A 89 1.77 6.85 7.99
CA VAL A 89 0.80 7.44 7.07
C VAL A 89 1.22 7.30 5.61
N MET A 90 0.26 7.42 4.70
CA MET A 90 0.47 7.42 3.26
C MET A 90 -0.33 8.54 2.63
N GLN A 91 0.29 9.27 1.72
CA GLN A 91 -0.38 10.21 0.82
C GLN A 91 -1.29 9.45 -0.13
N VAL A 92 -2.55 9.86 -0.26
CA VAL A 92 -3.56 9.17 -1.08
C VAL A 92 -4.07 9.97 -2.26
N LYS A 93 -3.56 11.18 -2.42
CA LYS A 93 -3.80 12.08 -3.56
C LYS A 93 -2.49 12.74 -3.96
N ASN A 94 -2.32 13.06 -5.24
CA ASN A 94 -1.18 13.89 -5.65
C ASN A 94 -1.42 15.34 -5.20
N ASN A 95 -0.46 15.92 -4.49
CA ASN A 95 -0.44 17.33 -4.15
C ASN A 95 0.83 17.97 -4.72
N TYR A 96 0.70 18.58 -5.88
CA TYR A 96 1.83 19.17 -6.62
C TYR A 96 2.33 20.50 -6.02
N GLN A 97 1.59 21.05 -5.06
CA GLN A 97 1.90 22.37 -4.47
C GLN A 97 2.40 22.25 -3.02
N LEU A 98 2.33 21.05 -2.42
CA LEU A 98 2.80 20.86 -1.05
C LEU A 98 4.32 20.96 -1.04
N GLU A 99 4.81 21.92 -0.28
CA GLU A 99 6.23 22.15 -0.08
C GLU A 99 6.81 21.08 0.85
N TRP A 100 8.04 20.68 0.56
CA TRP A 100 8.81 19.80 1.42
C TRP A 100 10.26 20.28 1.52
N GLU A 101 10.90 19.91 2.60
CA GLU A 101 12.32 20.13 2.82
C GLU A 101 12.99 18.89 3.38
N ILE A 102 14.30 18.76 3.13
CA ILE A 102 15.16 17.76 3.78
C ILE A 102 16.02 18.51 4.78
N LEU A 103 15.92 18.11 6.05
CA LEU A 103 16.68 18.72 7.12
C LEU A 103 18.04 18.02 7.31
N GLY A 104 19.11 18.80 7.28
CA GLY A 104 20.44 18.34 7.62
C GLY A 104 20.74 18.46 9.13
N ARG A 105 22.03 18.47 9.47
CA ARG A 105 22.48 18.73 10.84
C ARG A 105 21.97 20.09 11.31
N TYR A 106 21.60 20.18 12.57
CA TYR A 106 21.07 21.40 13.21
C TYR A 106 19.72 21.87 12.67
N LYS A 107 18.95 20.99 12.03
CA LYS A 107 17.64 21.31 11.42
C LYS A 107 17.71 22.43 10.37
N ILE A 108 18.85 22.58 9.70
CA ILE A 108 18.99 23.50 8.57
C ILE A 108 18.57 22.76 7.30
N PRO A 109 17.64 23.30 6.48
CA PRO A 109 17.27 22.70 5.21
C PRO A 109 18.46 22.59 4.28
N VAL A 110 18.71 21.37 3.77
CA VAL A 110 19.76 21.07 2.79
C VAL A 110 19.19 20.88 1.40
N ASP A 111 17.90 20.59 1.30
CA ASP A 111 17.17 20.48 0.04
C ASP A 111 15.71 20.90 0.24
N LYS A 112 15.07 21.42 -0.81
CA LYS A 112 13.68 21.88 -0.81
C LYS A 112 13.04 21.61 -2.15
N GLY A 113 11.75 21.35 -2.15
CA GLY A 113 10.99 21.17 -3.36
C GLY A 113 9.49 21.23 -3.13
N VAL A 114 8.75 20.90 -4.15
CA VAL A 114 7.30 20.85 -4.13
C VAL A 114 6.81 19.52 -4.71
N GLY A 115 5.68 19.06 -4.20
CA GLY A 115 5.02 17.85 -4.67
C GLY A 115 5.23 16.66 -3.76
N VAL A 116 4.09 16.13 -3.27
CA VAL A 116 3.97 14.86 -2.58
C VAL A 116 2.93 14.02 -3.32
N PHE A 117 3.24 12.75 -3.55
CA PHE A 117 2.49 11.94 -4.51
C PHE A 117 1.76 10.78 -3.85
N ASN A 118 0.69 10.34 -4.50
CA ASN A 118 -0.07 9.17 -4.05
C ASN A 118 0.85 7.95 -3.96
N GLY A 119 0.91 7.37 -2.75
CA GLY A 119 1.79 6.25 -2.44
C GLY A 119 3.02 6.62 -1.58
N ASP A 120 3.37 7.91 -1.48
CA ASP A 120 4.43 8.36 -0.58
C ASP A 120 4.07 8.00 0.86
N THR A 121 4.96 7.29 1.56
CA THR A 121 4.77 6.84 2.94
C THR A 121 5.74 7.54 3.88
N GLY A 122 5.27 7.80 5.09
CA GLY A 122 6.07 8.48 6.10
C GLY A 122 5.51 8.29 7.52
N ILE A 123 6.14 8.97 8.45
CA ILE A 123 5.74 9.01 9.87
C ILE A 123 5.27 10.43 10.21
N MET A 124 4.13 10.54 10.86
CA MET A 124 3.64 11.79 11.42
C MET A 124 4.47 12.15 12.64
N THR A 125 5.34 13.12 12.52
CA THR A 125 6.33 13.47 13.57
C THR A 125 5.83 14.49 14.56
N GLU A 126 4.94 15.38 14.14
CA GLU A 126 4.41 16.45 14.98
C GLU A 126 2.97 16.79 14.61
N ILE A 127 2.14 17.09 15.61
CA ILE A 127 0.81 17.69 15.48
C ILE A 127 0.82 18.99 16.29
N ASN A 128 0.66 20.12 15.61
CA ASN A 128 0.63 21.44 16.21
C ASN A 128 -0.80 22.00 16.19
N GLU A 129 -1.49 21.90 17.33
CA GLU A 129 -2.88 22.38 17.44
C GLU A 129 -2.99 23.89 17.34
N PHE A 130 -1.96 24.62 17.76
CA PHE A 130 -1.98 26.08 17.73
C PHE A 130 -1.81 26.61 16.30
N ALA A 131 -0.89 26.02 15.53
CA ALA A 131 -0.68 26.36 14.13
C ALA A 131 -1.69 25.66 13.18
N GLU A 132 -2.50 24.74 13.71
CA GLU A 132 -3.40 23.87 12.94
C GLU A 132 -2.67 23.08 11.83
N THR A 133 -1.48 22.57 12.14
CA THR A 133 -0.62 21.84 11.21
C THR A 133 -0.19 20.48 11.76
N ALA A 134 0.25 19.61 10.87
CA ALA A 134 0.94 18.38 11.20
C ALA A 134 2.11 18.14 10.24
N THR A 135 3.22 17.66 10.77
CA THR A 135 4.43 17.35 9.98
C THR A 135 4.55 15.87 9.73
N VAL A 136 4.85 15.51 8.49
CA VAL A 136 5.13 14.13 8.06
C VAL A 136 6.57 14.06 7.54
N GLU A 137 7.34 13.13 8.09
CA GLU A 137 8.65 12.76 7.58
C GLU A 137 8.52 11.51 6.71
N PHE A 138 8.81 11.64 5.41
CA PHE A 138 8.73 10.57 4.43
C PHE A 138 9.96 9.66 4.47
N GLU A 139 9.84 8.46 3.91
CA GLU A 139 10.91 7.44 3.91
C GLU A 139 12.21 7.91 3.21
N ASP A 140 12.12 8.86 2.29
CA ASP A 140 13.26 9.48 1.59
C ASP A 140 13.88 10.67 2.34
N GLY A 141 13.38 10.98 3.54
CA GLY A 141 13.87 12.07 4.38
C GLY A 141 13.23 13.44 4.11
N ARG A 142 12.33 13.53 3.14
CA ARG A 142 11.51 14.74 2.93
C ARG A 142 10.59 14.95 4.13
N GLN A 143 10.49 16.19 4.60
CA GLN A 143 9.51 16.60 5.60
C GLN A 143 8.55 17.59 4.97
N ALA A 144 7.25 17.37 5.12
CA ALA A 144 6.22 18.28 4.66
C ALA A 144 5.26 18.65 5.80
N GLU A 145 4.87 19.91 5.85
CA GLU A 145 3.88 20.41 6.79
C GLU A 145 2.51 20.48 6.12
N TYR A 146 1.54 19.83 6.72
CA TYR A 146 0.14 19.77 6.28
C TYR A 146 -0.71 20.66 7.17
N SER A 147 -1.54 21.52 6.60
CA SER A 147 -2.66 22.09 7.36
C SER A 147 -3.64 20.97 7.74
N PHE A 148 -4.41 21.14 8.81
CA PHE A 148 -5.40 20.14 9.23
C PHE A 148 -6.41 19.80 8.14
N LYS A 149 -6.72 20.74 7.25
CA LYS A 149 -7.58 20.48 6.08
C LYS A 149 -6.92 19.51 5.08
N GLN A 150 -5.61 19.62 4.88
CA GLN A 150 -4.86 18.75 3.99
C GLN A 150 -4.65 17.33 4.54
N LEU A 151 -4.87 17.09 5.84
CA LEU A 151 -4.81 15.74 6.42
C LEU A 151 -5.87 14.79 5.83
N GLU A 152 -6.88 15.28 5.12
CA GLU A 152 -7.78 14.44 4.33
C GLU A 152 -7.05 13.69 3.20
N GLU A 153 -5.89 14.18 2.79
CA GLU A 153 -5.04 13.56 1.76
C GLU A 153 -4.17 12.42 2.31
N LEU A 154 -4.19 12.19 3.63
CA LEU A 154 -3.45 11.13 4.31
C LEU A 154 -4.37 10.00 4.77
N GLU A 155 -3.85 8.79 4.77
CA GLU A 155 -4.44 7.62 5.42
C GLU A 155 -3.40 6.93 6.30
N LEU A 156 -3.85 6.23 7.36
CA LEU A 156 -2.97 5.34 8.12
C LEU A 156 -2.45 4.23 7.19
N ALA A 157 -1.18 3.88 7.34
CA ALA A 157 -0.48 2.99 6.41
C ALA A 157 0.19 1.78 7.08
N TYR A 158 -0.22 1.39 8.28
CA TYR A 158 0.21 0.12 8.89
C TYR A 158 -0.18 -1.08 8.02
N ALA A 159 -1.39 -1.01 7.45
CA ALA A 159 -1.86 -1.91 6.40
C ALA A 159 -2.30 -1.10 5.18
N VAL A 160 -1.98 -1.57 3.99
CA VAL A 160 -2.42 -0.98 2.72
C VAL A 160 -2.99 -2.05 1.79
N THR A 161 -3.75 -1.65 0.78
CA THR A 161 -4.18 -2.61 -0.24
C THR A 161 -2.99 -3.01 -1.11
N ILE A 162 -3.01 -4.25 -1.60
CA ILE A 162 -1.98 -4.75 -2.52
C ILE A 162 -1.84 -3.84 -3.75
N HIS A 163 -2.95 -3.25 -4.25
CA HIS A 163 -2.90 -2.31 -5.37
C HIS A 163 -2.13 -1.02 -5.03
N LYS A 164 -2.30 -0.50 -3.81
CA LYS A 164 -1.58 0.70 -3.38
C LYS A 164 -0.09 0.46 -3.10
N SER A 165 0.32 -0.78 -2.93
CA SER A 165 1.73 -1.13 -2.76
C SER A 165 2.51 -1.28 -4.08
N GLN A 166 1.85 -1.12 -5.22
CA GLN A 166 2.51 -1.17 -6.53
C GLN A 166 3.54 -0.05 -6.65
N GLY A 167 4.76 -0.40 -7.06
CA GLY A 167 5.89 0.53 -7.11
C GLY A 167 6.73 0.59 -5.84
N SER A 168 6.19 0.19 -4.69
CA SER A 168 6.92 0.16 -3.42
C SER A 168 7.54 -1.22 -3.15
N GLU A 169 8.59 -1.27 -2.35
CA GLU A 169 9.23 -2.49 -1.88
C GLU A 169 9.50 -2.40 -0.38
N TYR A 170 9.36 -3.53 0.33
CA TYR A 170 9.49 -3.58 1.78
C TYR A 170 10.47 -4.68 2.21
N PRO A 171 11.22 -4.52 3.30
CA PRO A 171 12.09 -5.58 3.84
C PRO A 171 11.34 -6.88 4.09
N ALA A 172 10.13 -6.79 4.67
CA ALA A 172 9.23 -7.92 4.82
C ALA A 172 7.77 -7.53 4.59
N VAL A 173 7.01 -8.47 4.05
CA VAL A 173 5.57 -8.33 3.78
C VAL A 173 4.80 -9.38 4.55
N ILE A 174 3.69 -8.97 5.19
CA ILE A 174 2.72 -9.86 5.81
C ILE A 174 1.42 -9.82 5.00
N LEU A 175 0.93 -11.01 4.63
CA LEU A 175 -0.31 -11.19 3.88
C LEU A 175 -1.35 -11.89 4.75
N PRO A 176 -2.24 -11.16 5.45
CA PRO A 176 -3.37 -11.77 6.12
C PRO A 176 -4.40 -12.20 5.08
N ILE A 177 -4.71 -13.50 5.00
CA ILE A 177 -5.63 -14.07 4.01
C ILE A 177 -6.70 -14.90 4.72
N LEU A 178 -7.97 -14.51 4.53
CA LEU A 178 -9.12 -15.28 4.97
C LEU A 178 -10.08 -15.43 3.77
N SER A 179 -11.36 -15.32 3.92
CA SER A 179 -12.33 -15.30 2.82
C SER A 179 -12.46 -13.88 2.23
N GLY A 180 -12.81 -13.81 0.96
CA GLY A 180 -13.04 -12.53 0.27
C GLY A 180 -13.71 -12.69 -1.09
N PRO A 181 -14.08 -11.58 -1.74
CA PRO A 181 -14.66 -11.60 -3.08
C PRO A 181 -13.71 -12.26 -4.09
N ARG A 182 -14.24 -13.23 -4.86
CA ARG A 182 -13.45 -14.02 -5.81
C ARG A 182 -12.68 -13.17 -6.83
N MET A 183 -13.21 -11.99 -7.18
CA MET A 183 -12.55 -11.06 -8.09
C MET A 183 -11.24 -10.50 -7.53
N LEU A 184 -11.15 -10.30 -6.22
CA LEU A 184 -9.96 -9.80 -5.53
C LEU A 184 -9.02 -10.94 -5.09
N MET A 185 -9.54 -12.18 -5.00
CA MET A 185 -8.77 -13.34 -4.56
C MET A 185 -8.26 -14.10 -5.78
N ASN A 186 -7.25 -13.54 -6.46
CA ASN A 186 -6.69 -14.08 -7.69
C ASN A 186 -5.16 -14.17 -7.66
N ARG A 187 -4.59 -14.97 -8.59
CA ARG A 187 -3.15 -15.20 -8.71
C ARG A 187 -2.34 -13.93 -8.94
N ASN A 188 -2.84 -13.02 -9.79
CA ASN A 188 -2.10 -11.81 -10.13
C ASN A 188 -1.94 -10.88 -8.92
N LEU A 189 -3.00 -10.78 -8.10
CA LEU A 189 -2.94 -10.00 -6.87
C LEU A 189 -1.95 -10.61 -5.88
N LEU A 190 -1.98 -11.95 -5.73
CA LEU A 190 -1.03 -12.66 -4.89
C LEU A 190 0.41 -12.47 -5.38
N TYR A 191 0.65 -12.58 -6.69
CA TYR A 191 1.96 -12.32 -7.28
C TYR A 191 2.43 -10.89 -7.01
N THR A 192 1.58 -9.90 -7.23
CA THR A 192 1.89 -8.50 -6.92
C THR A 192 2.30 -8.33 -5.46
N ALA A 193 1.59 -8.95 -4.53
CA ALA A 193 1.89 -8.84 -3.11
C ALA A 193 3.23 -9.50 -2.74
N VAL A 194 3.51 -10.70 -3.24
CA VAL A 194 4.75 -11.44 -2.96
C VAL A 194 5.97 -10.70 -3.49
N THR A 195 5.85 -10.10 -4.68
CA THR A 195 6.94 -9.34 -5.31
C THR A 195 7.23 -7.99 -4.65
N ARG A 196 6.47 -7.58 -3.64
CA ARG A 196 6.76 -6.37 -2.84
C ARG A 196 7.78 -6.62 -1.73
N ALA A 197 8.08 -7.88 -1.40
CA ALA A 197 9.02 -8.21 -0.35
C ALA A 197 10.45 -8.35 -0.89
N ARG A 198 11.40 -7.69 -0.23
CA ARG A 198 12.83 -7.82 -0.56
C ARG A 198 13.48 -9.04 0.08
N LYS A 199 13.11 -9.37 1.34
CA LYS A 199 13.77 -10.43 2.12
C LYS A 199 12.82 -11.54 2.55
N CYS A 200 11.55 -11.21 2.88
CA CYS A 200 10.65 -12.19 3.48
C CYS A 200 9.18 -11.90 3.22
N VAL A 201 8.42 -12.95 2.89
CA VAL A 201 6.95 -12.94 2.85
C VAL A 201 6.40 -13.88 3.91
N THR A 202 5.46 -13.41 4.70
CA THR A 202 4.73 -14.25 5.66
C THR A 202 3.23 -14.18 5.36
N VAL A 203 2.66 -15.30 4.93
CA VAL A 203 1.20 -15.45 4.76
C VAL A 203 0.62 -15.96 6.06
N VAL A 204 -0.42 -15.30 6.57
CA VAL A 204 -1.14 -15.70 7.79
C VAL A 204 -2.61 -15.89 7.45
N GLY A 205 -3.10 -17.12 7.50
CA GLY A 205 -4.53 -17.33 7.21
C GLY A 205 -4.92 -18.70 6.67
N SER A 206 -5.98 -18.69 5.85
CA SER A 206 -6.60 -19.90 5.28
C SER A 206 -5.77 -20.47 4.13
N GLU A 207 -5.33 -21.72 4.32
CA GLU A 207 -4.60 -22.46 3.28
C GLU A 207 -5.49 -22.75 2.06
N THR A 208 -6.77 -23.02 2.29
CA THR A 208 -7.73 -23.28 1.21
C THR A 208 -7.91 -22.05 0.34
N THR A 209 -8.12 -20.89 0.96
CA THR A 209 -8.25 -19.60 0.24
C THR A 209 -6.96 -19.24 -0.51
N PHE A 210 -5.80 -19.46 0.09
CA PHE A 210 -4.52 -19.24 -0.57
C PHE A 210 -4.34 -20.13 -1.80
N ALA A 211 -4.69 -21.43 -1.68
CA ALA A 211 -4.66 -22.39 -2.80
C ALA A 211 -5.66 -22.01 -3.91
N GLU A 212 -6.84 -21.52 -3.55
CA GLU A 212 -7.83 -21.00 -4.49
C GLU A 212 -7.31 -19.75 -5.24
N MET A 213 -6.63 -18.83 -4.55
CA MET A 213 -6.00 -17.67 -5.19
C MET A 213 -4.98 -18.09 -6.25
N ILE A 214 -4.15 -19.10 -5.96
CA ILE A 214 -3.15 -19.60 -6.91
C ILE A 214 -3.83 -20.19 -8.16
N ARG A 215 -4.98 -20.86 -8.01
CA ARG A 215 -5.73 -21.48 -9.11
C ARG A 215 -6.59 -20.46 -9.88
N ASN A 216 -6.90 -19.33 -9.29
CA ASN A 216 -7.75 -18.31 -9.90
C ASN A 216 -6.96 -17.42 -10.85
N GLU A 217 -6.88 -17.84 -12.12
CA GLU A 217 -6.18 -17.14 -13.20
C GLU A 217 -7.08 -16.13 -13.95
N LYS A 218 -8.35 -15.96 -13.53
CA LYS A 218 -9.27 -15.07 -14.22
C LYS A 218 -8.76 -13.63 -14.17
N GLN A 219 -8.13 -13.22 -15.25
CA GLN A 219 -7.93 -11.83 -15.57
C GLN A 219 -9.27 -11.20 -15.94
N GLN A 220 -9.57 -10.03 -15.43
CA GLN A 220 -10.52 -9.14 -16.09
C GLN A 220 -9.93 -8.83 -17.47
N GLN A 221 -10.44 -9.45 -18.52
CA GLN A 221 -10.18 -9.00 -19.87
C GLN A 221 -10.68 -7.54 -19.93
N ARG A 222 -9.74 -6.62 -19.98
CA ARG A 222 -10.07 -5.25 -20.35
C ARG A 222 -10.46 -5.32 -21.82
N TYR A 223 -11.75 -5.24 -22.11
CA TYR A 223 -12.23 -4.99 -23.45
C TYR A 223 -11.83 -3.56 -23.82
N SER A 224 -10.56 -3.38 -24.21
CA SER A 224 -10.16 -2.15 -24.84
C SER A 224 -10.69 -2.20 -26.28
N SER A 225 -11.36 -1.16 -26.72
CA SER A 225 -11.76 -1.02 -28.14
C SER A 225 -10.54 -0.83 -29.06
N LEU A 226 -9.32 -0.92 -28.54
CA LEU A 226 -8.08 -0.69 -29.27
C LEU A 226 -7.86 -1.73 -30.37
N ASP A 227 -8.04 -3.02 -30.09
CA ASP A 227 -7.93 -4.09 -31.09
C ASP A 227 -8.94 -3.90 -32.24
N ARG A 228 -10.17 -3.52 -31.91
CA ARG A 228 -11.19 -3.21 -32.91
C ARG A 228 -10.83 -1.96 -33.74
N ARG A 229 -10.34 -0.90 -33.09
CA ARG A 229 -9.93 0.32 -33.80
C ARG A 229 -8.72 0.11 -34.70
N ILE A 230 -7.75 -0.70 -34.30
CA ILE A 230 -6.61 -1.07 -35.13
C ILE A 230 -7.10 -1.80 -36.37
N ARG A 231 -7.97 -2.80 -36.23
CA ARG A 231 -8.55 -3.52 -37.39
C ARG A 231 -9.36 -2.60 -38.31
N GLU A 232 -10.16 -1.69 -37.75
CA GLU A 232 -10.93 -0.71 -38.55
C GLU A 232 -10.01 0.25 -39.35
N LEU A 233 -8.84 0.61 -38.79
CA LEU A 233 -7.83 1.41 -39.48
C LEU A 233 -7.15 0.63 -40.59
N ASP A 234 -6.70 -0.60 -40.34
CA ASP A 234 -6.08 -1.48 -41.34
C ASP A 234 -7.03 -1.75 -42.50
N GLU A 235 -8.33 -1.96 -42.25
CA GLU A 235 -9.34 -2.15 -43.31
C GLU A 235 -9.60 -0.87 -44.12
N SER A 236 -9.48 0.31 -43.48
CA SER A 236 -9.66 1.59 -44.21
C SER A 236 -8.46 1.89 -45.12
N GLU A 237 -7.24 1.64 -44.63
CA GLU A 237 -6.02 1.82 -45.46
C GLU A 237 -5.97 0.86 -46.66
N GLN A 238 -6.41 -0.40 -46.48
CA GLN A 238 -6.49 -1.38 -47.56
C GLN A 238 -7.52 -0.97 -48.62
N LYS A 239 -8.64 -0.36 -48.20
CA LYS A 239 -9.66 0.16 -49.16
C LYS A 239 -9.18 1.37 -49.92
N GLU A 240 -8.47 2.29 -49.29
CA GLU A 240 -7.89 3.46 -49.95
C GLU A 240 -6.81 3.06 -50.96
N SER A 241 -5.95 2.11 -50.62
CA SER A 241 -4.94 1.56 -51.51
C SER A 241 -5.56 0.87 -52.75
N ALA A 242 -6.65 0.12 -52.56
CA ALA A 242 -7.36 -0.58 -53.65
C ALA A 242 -8.13 0.36 -54.58
N ILE A 243 -8.51 1.55 -54.10
CA ILE A 243 -9.17 2.59 -54.93
C ILE A 243 -8.12 3.39 -55.73
N GLY A 244 -6.94 3.64 -55.14
CA GLY A 244 -5.83 4.31 -55.80
C GLY A 244 -5.27 3.54 -57.02
N GLU A 245 -5.24 2.20 -56.97
CA GLU A 245 -4.78 1.36 -58.09
C GLU A 245 -5.79 1.28 -59.25
N LYS A 246 -7.08 1.48 -59.00
CA LYS A 246 -8.12 1.46 -60.06
C LYS A 246 -8.32 2.79 -60.79
N GLY A 247 -7.71 3.85 -60.30
CA GLY A 247 -7.78 5.18 -60.92
C GLY A 247 -6.66 5.50 -61.92
N LEU A 248 -5.74 4.58 -62.16
CA LEU A 248 -4.56 4.74 -63.03
C LEU A 248 -4.54 3.82 -64.26
N SER A 249 -5.68 3.22 -64.59
CA SER A 249 -5.81 2.38 -65.81
C SER A 249 -6.75 2.99 -66.83
#